data_835fe40cc56d27143f5bc2425e747b31
#
_entry.id   835fe40cc56d27143f5bc2425e747b31
#
_cell.length_a   1.000
_cell.length_b   1.000
_cell.length_c   1.000
_cell.angle_alpha   90.00
_cell.angle_beta   90.00
_cell.angle_gamma   90.00
#
_symmetry.space_group_name_H-M   'P 1'
#
loop_
_entity.id
_entity.type
_entity.pdbx_description
1 polymer ?
#
loop_
_entity_poly.entity_id
_entity_poly.type
_entity_poly.pdbx_seq_one_letter_code
_entity_poly.pdbx_strand_id
1 'polypeptide(L)'
;MKKIGILFGMENSFPGALVEHINARNLDGIRAEFVETGAVYLDNPDKTPRYAVIVDRISHDIPFYRAYLKHAAINGTAIVNNPFWWSADDKFFNCTLAAKLGVAVPATVILPHKLHPEGTTDNSMRNLEYPLDWDAMFAYVGEHGFLKPVDGGGWRDVHHVNNREEFFRAYDQSRDLCMMYQKAVDFTEYFRCYVVGQKKVRIMPYDPLKPHAERYIQKPRRYKKKLLKRIEQDALKLCRALGYDLNTVEFAVEDGIPYAIDFMNPAPDADLHSVGQANFDWIVKEVADLAIAKARSAPHALELRWAAFLGAETVTAKAAKTVKKKAAEKKRAKAAGVKAKTVSETAEAGAEAEAVGPAQAAEIAEAIEPAEAVEQVEAVEAGETIEPAKAIEPAEAVEEAQAAGIAEAVVEPEAVEIEQTAEKAGA
;
A
#
# COMPACT_ATOMS: atom_id res chain seq x y z
N MET A 1 -22.07 -18.45 -9.34
CA MET A 1 -20.63 -18.76 -9.16
C MET A 1 -19.89 -17.47 -8.87
N LYS A 2 -19.09 -17.41 -7.81
CA LYS A 2 -18.26 -16.24 -7.43
C LYS A 2 -16.90 -16.36 -8.10
N LYS A 3 -16.53 -15.38 -8.91
CA LYS A 3 -15.26 -15.34 -9.62
C LYS A 3 -14.21 -14.58 -8.81
N ILE A 4 -13.00 -15.13 -8.75
CA ILE A 4 -11.79 -14.45 -8.24
C ILE A 4 -10.93 -14.12 -9.45
N GLY A 5 -10.78 -12.84 -9.76
CA GLY A 5 -9.97 -12.36 -10.87
C GLY A 5 -8.52 -12.10 -10.42
N ILE A 6 -7.55 -12.50 -11.25
CA ILE A 6 -6.15 -12.13 -11.07
C ILE A 6 -5.79 -11.14 -12.18
N LEU A 7 -5.53 -9.90 -11.77
CA LEU A 7 -5.13 -8.81 -12.65
C LEU A 7 -3.63 -8.62 -12.55
N PHE A 8 -2.87 -8.94 -13.60
CA PHE A 8 -1.41 -8.98 -13.55
C PHE A 8 -0.79 -8.47 -14.86
N GLY A 9 0.51 -8.27 -14.85
CA GLY A 9 1.29 -7.81 -15.99
C GLY A 9 2.67 -8.47 -16.07
N MET A 10 3.64 -7.97 -15.30
CA MET A 10 5.04 -8.36 -15.43
C MET A 10 5.42 -9.72 -14.81
N GLU A 11 4.58 -10.29 -13.97
CA GLU A 11 4.86 -11.54 -13.26
C GLU A 11 4.61 -12.76 -14.16
N ASN A 12 5.48 -13.77 -14.06
CA ASN A 12 5.45 -14.96 -14.91
C ASN A 12 4.90 -16.20 -14.20
N SER A 13 5.22 -16.42 -12.94
CA SER A 13 4.92 -17.68 -12.24
C SER A 13 3.79 -17.55 -11.22
N PHE A 14 3.75 -16.45 -10.47
CA PHE A 14 2.80 -16.29 -9.37
C PHE A 14 1.33 -16.25 -9.82
N PRO A 15 0.91 -15.50 -10.86
CA PRO A 15 -0.49 -15.42 -11.26
C PRO A 15 -1.09 -16.78 -11.67
N GLY A 16 -0.34 -17.56 -12.47
CA GLY A 16 -0.75 -18.90 -12.91
C GLY A 16 -0.89 -19.86 -11.72
N ALA A 17 0.13 -19.92 -10.87
CA ALA A 17 0.13 -20.77 -9.68
C ALA A 17 -1.03 -20.43 -8.72
N LEU A 18 -1.36 -19.14 -8.58
CA LEU A 18 -2.48 -18.71 -7.73
C LEU A 18 -3.82 -19.19 -8.29
N VAL A 19 -4.05 -19.05 -9.59
CA VAL A 19 -5.27 -19.56 -10.27
C VAL A 19 -5.38 -21.08 -10.11
N GLU A 20 -4.32 -21.81 -10.40
CA GLU A 20 -4.27 -23.27 -10.26
C GLU A 20 -4.52 -23.70 -8.82
N HIS A 21 -3.87 -23.08 -7.85
CA HIS A 21 -4.00 -23.43 -6.44
C HIS A 21 -5.41 -23.19 -5.90
N ILE A 22 -6.08 -22.11 -6.31
CA ILE A 22 -7.49 -21.85 -5.93
C ILE A 22 -8.40 -22.89 -6.56
N ASN A 23 -8.24 -23.16 -7.87
CA ASN A 23 -9.12 -24.05 -8.61
C ASN A 23 -8.95 -25.52 -8.20
N ALA A 24 -7.74 -25.96 -7.87
CA ALA A 24 -7.45 -27.31 -7.38
C ALA A 24 -8.16 -27.66 -6.07
N ARG A 25 -8.61 -26.66 -5.29
CA ARG A 25 -9.39 -26.89 -4.05
C ARG A 25 -10.83 -27.32 -4.32
N ASN A 26 -11.30 -27.25 -5.56
CA ASN A 26 -12.65 -27.67 -5.99
C ASN A 26 -13.77 -27.13 -5.08
N LEU A 27 -13.68 -25.83 -4.72
CA LEU A 27 -14.65 -25.19 -3.84
C LEU A 27 -15.95 -24.94 -4.59
N ASP A 28 -17.07 -25.41 -4.03
CA ASP A 28 -18.38 -25.19 -4.60
C ASP A 28 -18.68 -23.68 -4.73
N GLY A 29 -19.08 -23.29 -5.93
CA GLY A 29 -19.47 -21.91 -6.24
C GLY A 29 -18.32 -20.88 -6.30
N ILE A 30 -17.03 -21.26 -6.21
CA ILE A 30 -15.87 -20.35 -6.31
C ILE A 30 -14.90 -20.84 -7.39
N ARG A 31 -14.48 -19.93 -8.28
CA ARG A 31 -13.46 -20.18 -9.31
C ARG A 31 -12.55 -18.98 -9.49
N ALA A 32 -11.27 -19.23 -9.73
CA ALA A 32 -10.28 -18.22 -10.11
C ALA A 32 -10.04 -18.24 -11.62
N GLU A 33 -9.82 -17.07 -12.20
CA GLU A 33 -9.46 -16.86 -13.60
C GLU A 33 -8.62 -15.58 -13.75
N PHE A 34 -7.95 -15.40 -14.87
CA PHE A 34 -7.33 -14.13 -15.21
C PHE A 34 -8.40 -13.09 -15.53
N VAL A 35 -8.12 -11.83 -15.15
CA VAL A 35 -9.04 -10.74 -15.48
C VAL A 35 -8.89 -10.41 -16.96
N GLU A 36 -10.00 -10.46 -17.66
CA GLU A 36 -10.13 -9.93 -19.01
C GLU A 36 -11.01 -8.70 -18.97
N THR A 37 -10.52 -7.57 -19.46
CA THR A 37 -11.27 -6.32 -19.50
C THR A 37 -10.92 -5.50 -20.74
N GLY A 38 -11.93 -4.89 -21.32
CA GLY A 38 -11.81 -3.88 -22.37
C GLY A 38 -12.27 -2.52 -21.86
N ALA A 39 -13.01 -1.77 -22.66
CA ALA A 39 -13.63 -0.52 -22.21
C ALA A 39 -14.58 -0.78 -21.04
N VAL A 40 -14.49 0.06 -20.01
CA VAL A 40 -15.34 0.00 -18.81
C VAL A 40 -16.47 1.01 -18.94
N TYR A 41 -17.70 0.55 -18.74
CA TYR A 41 -18.89 1.38 -18.93
C TYR A 41 -19.47 1.78 -17.58
N LEU A 42 -19.72 3.09 -17.40
CA LEU A 42 -20.23 3.65 -16.15
C LEU A 42 -21.61 3.03 -15.80
N ASP A 43 -22.52 3.05 -16.75
CA ASP A 43 -23.94 2.71 -16.54
C ASP A 43 -24.35 1.35 -17.17
N ASN A 44 -23.39 0.57 -17.66
CA ASN A 44 -23.67 -0.73 -18.25
C ASN A 44 -22.87 -1.84 -17.57
N PRO A 45 -23.34 -2.29 -16.39
CA PRO A 45 -22.65 -3.30 -15.62
C PRO A 45 -22.58 -4.68 -16.31
N ASP A 46 -23.43 -4.94 -17.29
CA ASP A 46 -23.44 -6.23 -17.99
C ASP A 46 -22.28 -6.34 -19.00
N LYS A 47 -21.71 -5.22 -19.42
CA LYS A 47 -20.52 -5.17 -20.29
C LYS A 47 -19.19 -5.20 -19.51
N THR A 48 -19.24 -5.09 -18.20
CA THR A 48 -18.04 -5.13 -17.35
C THR A 48 -18.02 -6.45 -16.59
N PRO A 49 -16.96 -7.26 -16.72
CA PRO A 49 -16.85 -8.53 -15.99
C PRO A 49 -17.01 -8.30 -14.48
N ARG A 50 -17.84 -9.11 -13.83
CA ARG A 50 -18.08 -9.03 -12.38
C ARG A 50 -17.29 -10.08 -11.65
N TYR A 51 -16.42 -9.62 -10.76
CA TYR A 51 -15.65 -10.46 -9.85
C TYR A 51 -16.11 -10.22 -8.40
N ALA A 52 -16.13 -11.29 -7.61
CA ALA A 52 -16.32 -11.16 -6.17
C ALA A 52 -15.08 -10.59 -5.50
N VAL A 53 -13.89 -10.93 -6.04
CA VAL A 53 -12.58 -10.47 -5.61
C VAL A 53 -11.70 -10.25 -6.83
N ILE A 54 -10.87 -9.21 -6.82
CA ILE A 54 -9.75 -9.06 -7.75
C ILE A 54 -8.46 -8.97 -6.92
N VAL A 55 -7.49 -9.83 -7.23
CA VAL A 55 -6.11 -9.71 -6.75
C VAL A 55 -5.35 -8.89 -7.78
N ASP A 56 -4.96 -7.69 -7.38
CA ASP A 56 -4.27 -6.72 -8.22
C ASP A 56 -2.75 -6.85 -8.10
N ARG A 57 -2.09 -6.95 -9.26
CA ARG A 57 -0.65 -7.12 -9.38
C ARG A 57 0.01 -6.12 -10.34
N ILE A 58 -0.75 -5.14 -10.89
CA ILE A 58 -0.23 -4.28 -11.97
C ILE A 58 -0.78 -2.85 -11.97
N SER A 59 -1.87 -2.56 -11.26
CA SER A 59 -2.52 -1.26 -11.40
C SER A 59 -1.70 -0.08 -10.84
N HIS A 60 -0.64 -0.36 -10.08
CA HIS A 60 0.33 0.65 -9.65
C HIS A 60 1.09 1.29 -10.83
N ASP A 61 1.32 0.51 -11.90
CA ASP A 61 1.98 0.99 -13.13
C ASP A 61 1.00 1.52 -14.18
N ILE A 62 -0.24 0.97 -14.21
CA ILE A 62 -1.18 1.21 -15.30
C ILE A 62 -2.42 1.99 -14.82
N PRO A 63 -2.54 3.28 -15.11
CA PRO A 63 -3.67 4.13 -14.68
C PRO A 63 -5.04 3.60 -15.09
N PHE A 64 -5.17 2.99 -16.28
CA PHE A 64 -6.42 2.37 -16.75
C PHE A 64 -6.90 1.29 -15.76
N TYR A 65 -6.02 0.38 -15.37
CA TYR A 65 -6.39 -0.67 -14.41
C TYR A 65 -6.72 -0.10 -13.03
N ARG A 66 -6.03 0.95 -12.60
CA ARG A 66 -6.33 1.62 -11.33
C ARG A 66 -7.74 2.24 -11.33
N ALA A 67 -8.12 2.89 -12.43
CA ALA A 67 -9.47 3.45 -12.60
C ALA A 67 -10.53 2.34 -12.64
N TYR A 68 -10.29 1.25 -13.38
CA TYR A 68 -11.14 0.08 -13.41
C TYR A 68 -11.35 -0.53 -12.02
N LEU A 69 -10.29 -0.72 -11.25
CA LEU A 69 -10.38 -1.29 -9.90
C LEU A 69 -11.15 -0.39 -8.93
N LYS A 70 -11.00 0.93 -9.03
CA LYS A 70 -11.80 1.89 -8.25
C LYS A 70 -13.28 1.80 -8.60
N HIS A 71 -13.60 1.67 -9.89
CA HIS A 71 -14.97 1.43 -10.36
C HIS A 71 -15.51 0.07 -9.87
N ALA A 72 -14.75 -1.01 -9.99
CA ALA A 72 -15.14 -2.32 -9.52
C ALA A 72 -15.38 -2.36 -7.99
N ALA A 73 -14.53 -1.66 -7.24
CA ALA A 73 -14.65 -1.57 -5.78
C ALA A 73 -15.95 -0.89 -5.34
N ILE A 74 -16.35 0.22 -5.97
CA ILE A 74 -17.62 0.89 -5.68
C ILE A 74 -18.81 -0.03 -5.99
N ASN A 75 -18.69 -0.87 -7.02
CA ASN A 75 -19.71 -1.84 -7.42
C ASN A 75 -19.66 -3.16 -6.61
N GLY A 76 -18.93 -3.21 -5.51
CA GLY A 76 -18.96 -4.30 -4.53
C GLY A 76 -17.93 -5.40 -4.73
N THR A 77 -16.98 -5.26 -5.68
CA THR A 77 -15.84 -6.16 -5.81
C THR A 77 -14.82 -5.89 -4.70
N ALA A 78 -14.38 -6.92 -4.00
CA ALA A 78 -13.26 -6.79 -3.07
C ALA A 78 -11.94 -6.72 -3.85
N ILE A 79 -11.14 -5.71 -3.59
CA ILE A 79 -9.83 -5.55 -4.26
C ILE A 79 -8.71 -5.81 -3.23
N VAL A 80 -7.73 -6.56 -3.61
CA VAL A 80 -6.48 -6.80 -2.88
C VAL A 80 -5.34 -6.18 -3.69
N ASN A 81 -4.80 -5.00 -3.30
CA ASN A 81 -5.17 -4.12 -2.19
C ASN A 81 -6.26 -3.13 -2.60
N ASN A 82 -6.89 -2.49 -1.57
CA ASN A 82 -7.86 -1.42 -1.80
C ASN A 82 -7.19 -0.25 -2.57
N PRO A 83 -7.64 0.06 -3.81
CA PRO A 83 -6.97 1.03 -4.67
C PRO A 83 -7.06 2.48 -4.17
N PHE A 84 -7.99 2.79 -3.27
CA PHE A 84 -8.13 4.12 -2.69
C PHE A 84 -7.10 4.40 -1.61
N TRP A 85 -6.64 3.37 -0.89
CA TRP A 85 -5.64 3.50 0.15
C TRP A 85 -4.24 3.59 -0.42
N TRP A 86 -3.77 2.55 -1.12
CA TRP A 86 -2.40 2.52 -1.61
C TRP A 86 -2.10 3.61 -2.66
N SER A 87 -3.09 4.07 -3.43
CA SER A 87 -2.88 5.15 -4.41
C SER A 87 -2.84 6.55 -3.80
N ALA A 88 -3.11 6.68 -2.50
CA ALA A 88 -2.98 7.91 -1.74
C ALA A 88 -1.70 7.96 -0.89
N ASP A 89 -0.94 6.86 -0.84
CA ASP A 89 0.30 6.77 -0.08
C ASP A 89 1.48 7.41 -0.82
N ASP A 90 2.43 7.89 -0.05
CA ASP A 90 3.79 8.22 -0.43
C ASP A 90 4.78 7.77 0.65
N LYS A 91 6.07 7.66 0.30
CA LYS A 91 7.10 7.16 1.22
C LYS A 91 7.33 8.08 2.42
N PHE A 92 7.14 9.40 2.25
CA PHE A 92 7.32 10.34 3.35
C PHE A 92 6.15 10.28 4.34
N PHE A 93 4.91 10.21 3.84
CA PHE A 93 3.73 9.95 4.66
C PHE A 93 3.88 8.64 5.44
N ASN A 94 4.34 7.58 4.78
CA ASN A 94 4.56 6.28 5.40
C ASN A 94 5.56 6.37 6.56
N CYS A 95 6.69 7.07 6.40
CA CYS A 95 7.66 7.30 7.47
C CYS A 95 7.04 8.10 8.63
N THR A 96 6.24 9.14 8.31
CA THR A 96 5.54 9.95 9.32
C THR A 96 4.55 9.09 10.13
N LEU A 97 3.76 8.26 9.46
CA LEU A 97 2.81 7.36 10.12
C LEU A 97 3.53 6.31 10.97
N ALA A 98 4.58 5.69 10.44
CA ALA A 98 5.37 4.69 11.16
C ALA A 98 5.95 5.24 12.45
N ALA A 99 6.54 6.44 12.40
CA ALA A 99 7.06 7.13 13.58
C ALA A 99 5.98 7.39 14.63
N LYS A 100 4.79 7.87 14.22
CA LYS A 100 3.63 8.06 15.13
C LYS A 100 3.10 6.76 15.72
N LEU A 101 3.25 5.64 15.02
CA LEU A 101 2.88 4.31 15.52
C LEU A 101 3.96 3.69 16.44
N GLY A 102 5.10 4.36 16.64
CA GLY A 102 6.23 3.86 17.41
C GLY A 102 7.00 2.72 16.71
N VAL A 103 6.93 2.66 15.37
CA VAL A 103 7.81 1.85 14.53
C VAL A 103 9.03 2.68 14.19
N ALA A 104 10.22 2.14 14.38
CA ALA A 104 11.45 2.86 14.07
C ALA A 104 11.58 3.07 12.57
N VAL A 105 11.90 4.30 12.17
CA VAL A 105 12.25 4.72 10.82
C VAL A 105 13.51 5.58 10.87
N PRO A 106 14.37 5.56 9.84
CA PRO A 106 15.54 6.44 9.82
C PRO A 106 15.13 7.92 9.76
N ALA A 107 15.99 8.81 10.23
CA ALA A 107 15.79 10.24 10.08
C ALA A 107 15.56 10.58 8.60
N THR A 108 14.49 11.31 8.32
CA THR A 108 14.02 11.54 6.94
C THR A 108 13.51 12.98 6.79
N VAL A 109 13.87 13.63 5.69
CA VAL A 109 13.40 14.96 5.29
C VAL A 109 12.83 14.89 3.88
N ILE A 110 11.69 15.54 3.64
CA ILE A 110 11.18 15.76 2.29
C ILE A 110 11.78 17.06 1.74
N LEU A 111 12.08 17.07 0.45
CA LEU A 111 12.69 18.20 -0.24
C LEU A 111 11.73 18.75 -1.29
N PRO A 112 11.71 20.06 -1.50
CA PRO A 112 11.06 20.65 -2.66
C PRO A 112 11.62 20.08 -3.96
N HIS A 113 10.87 20.21 -5.06
CA HIS A 113 11.39 19.88 -6.38
C HIS A 113 12.58 20.76 -6.73
N LYS A 114 13.62 20.20 -7.38
CA LYS A 114 14.76 20.99 -7.85
C LYS A 114 14.40 21.89 -9.02
N LEU A 115 13.58 21.40 -9.94
CA LEU A 115 12.96 22.14 -11.04
C LEU A 115 11.45 22.13 -10.85
N HIS A 116 10.77 23.10 -11.42
CA HIS A 116 9.31 23.14 -11.38
C HIS A 116 8.72 21.92 -12.10
N PRO A 117 7.74 21.23 -11.50
CA PRO A 117 6.97 20.22 -12.21
C PRO A 117 6.31 20.81 -13.46
N GLU A 118 6.13 19.97 -14.48
CA GLU A 118 5.51 20.38 -15.73
C GLU A 118 4.19 21.13 -15.51
N GLY A 119 3.99 22.21 -16.23
CA GLY A 119 2.81 23.07 -16.10
C GLY A 119 2.78 23.97 -14.85
N THR A 120 3.85 24.01 -14.04
CA THR A 120 3.97 24.88 -12.86
C THR A 120 5.05 25.96 -13.04
N THR A 121 5.03 26.99 -12.20
CA THR A 121 5.96 28.12 -12.21
C THR A 121 6.31 28.52 -10.77
N ASP A 122 7.19 29.52 -10.61
CA ASP A 122 7.47 30.17 -9.29
C ASP A 122 6.18 30.55 -8.56
N ASN A 123 5.16 31.00 -9.31
CA ASN A 123 3.87 31.36 -8.74
C ASN A 123 3.13 30.20 -8.10
N SER A 124 3.38 28.98 -8.53
CA SER A 124 2.79 27.77 -7.97
C SER A 124 3.47 27.36 -6.64
N MET A 125 4.67 27.87 -6.37
CA MET A 125 5.52 27.48 -5.25
C MET A 125 5.83 28.63 -4.26
N ARG A 126 4.96 29.64 -4.20
CA ARG A 126 5.14 30.85 -3.37
C ARG A 126 5.27 30.58 -1.86
N ASN A 127 4.85 29.41 -1.39
CA ASN A 127 4.87 29.06 0.02
C ASN A 127 6.19 28.39 0.45
N LEU A 128 7.13 28.18 -0.50
CA LEU A 128 8.44 27.64 -0.16
C LEU A 128 9.37 28.74 0.34
N GLU A 129 10.08 28.47 1.41
CA GLU A 129 11.11 29.33 1.95
C GLU A 129 12.45 29.02 1.28
N TYR A 130 13.16 30.07 0.85
CA TYR A 130 14.51 29.97 0.29
C TYR A 130 15.43 31.00 0.93
N PRO A 131 16.74 30.68 1.13
CA PRO A 131 17.36 29.37 0.88
C PRO A 131 16.93 28.32 1.90
N LEU A 132 16.94 27.04 1.48
CA LEU A 132 16.70 25.93 2.43
C LEU A 132 17.83 25.86 3.44
N ASP A 133 17.50 25.49 4.68
CA ASP A 133 18.50 25.28 5.74
C ASP A 133 19.17 23.90 5.59
N TRP A 134 20.15 23.84 4.70
CA TRP A 134 20.91 22.63 4.40
C TRP A 134 21.70 22.12 5.60
N ASP A 135 22.22 23.02 6.42
CA ASP A 135 23.00 22.63 7.60
C ASP A 135 22.14 21.94 8.65
N ALA A 136 20.94 22.46 8.92
CA ALA A 136 19.99 21.80 9.80
C ALA A 136 19.55 20.44 9.25
N MET A 137 19.34 20.33 7.94
CA MET A 137 19.01 19.05 7.30
C MET A 137 20.12 18.01 7.47
N PHE A 138 21.37 18.36 7.16
CA PHE A 138 22.50 17.44 7.33
C PHE A 138 22.80 17.14 8.80
N ALA A 139 22.57 18.09 9.70
CA ALA A 139 22.67 17.82 11.14
C ALA A 139 21.63 16.80 11.62
N TYR A 140 20.43 16.79 11.03
CA TYR A 140 19.35 15.87 11.37
C TYR A 140 19.49 14.48 10.72
N VAL A 141 19.77 14.43 9.42
CA VAL A 141 19.85 13.17 8.66
C VAL A 141 21.25 12.56 8.71
N GLY A 142 22.29 13.39 8.72
CA GLY A 142 23.68 13.01 8.46
C GLY A 142 24.06 13.22 7.01
N GLU A 143 25.34 13.02 6.69
CA GLU A 143 25.87 13.15 5.32
C GLU A 143 25.79 11.85 4.51
N HIS A 144 25.60 10.70 5.20
CA HIS A 144 25.48 9.39 4.61
C HIS A 144 24.00 8.98 4.56
N GLY A 145 23.44 8.84 3.37
CA GLY A 145 22.00 8.57 3.20
C GLY A 145 21.58 8.19 1.81
N PHE A 146 20.28 8.10 1.65
CA PHE A 146 19.61 7.83 0.38
C PHE A 146 18.72 9.00 -0.02
N LEU A 147 18.99 9.58 -1.18
CA LEU A 147 18.10 10.52 -1.84
C LEU A 147 17.23 9.71 -2.81
N LYS A 148 15.91 9.74 -2.63
CA LYS A 148 14.97 8.92 -3.40
C LYS A 148 13.63 9.63 -3.60
N PRO A 149 12.89 9.34 -4.69
CA PRO A 149 11.56 9.90 -4.89
C PRO A 149 10.58 9.46 -3.79
N VAL A 150 9.63 10.33 -3.46
CA VAL A 150 8.53 10.00 -2.54
C VAL A 150 7.61 8.94 -3.14
N ASP A 151 7.48 8.93 -4.46
CA ASP A 151 6.67 7.99 -5.24
C ASP A 151 7.53 6.98 -6.02
N GLY A 152 6.88 6.00 -6.62
CA GLY A 152 7.52 5.01 -7.48
C GLY A 152 8.22 3.89 -6.72
N GLY A 153 8.93 3.04 -7.47
CA GLY A 153 9.58 1.84 -6.97
C GLY A 153 10.66 1.32 -7.92
N GLY A 154 11.16 0.11 -7.68
CA GLY A 154 12.14 -0.53 -8.56
C GLY A 154 13.52 0.10 -8.57
N TRP A 155 13.91 0.82 -7.51
CA TRP A 155 15.18 1.52 -7.38
C TRP A 155 15.41 2.65 -8.41
N ARG A 156 14.38 3.09 -9.11
CA ARG A 156 14.49 4.23 -10.04
C ARG A 156 14.77 5.51 -9.28
N ASP A 157 15.74 6.29 -9.75
CA ASP A 157 16.13 7.58 -9.19
C ASP A 157 16.49 7.54 -7.68
N VAL A 158 16.97 6.38 -7.20
CA VAL A 158 17.49 6.20 -5.85
C VAL A 158 19.01 6.39 -5.86
N HIS A 159 19.47 7.41 -5.16
CA HIS A 159 20.90 7.76 -5.06
C HIS A 159 21.40 7.51 -3.65
N HIS A 160 22.40 6.64 -3.52
CA HIS A 160 23.17 6.51 -2.30
C HIS A 160 24.24 7.61 -2.29
N VAL A 161 24.27 8.42 -1.24
CA VAL A 161 25.20 9.57 -1.11
C VAL A 161 25.98 9.46 0.18
N ASN A 162 27.27 9.81 0.14
CA ASN A 162 28.19 9.67 1.26
C ASN A 162 28.71 11.02 1.78
N ASN A 163 28.40 12.10 1.09
CA ASN A 163 28.82 13.46 1.43
C ASN A 163 27.89 14.48 0.77
N ARG A 164 28.05 15.75 1.14
CA ARG A 164 27.25 16.87 0.63
C ARG A 164 27.40 17.07 -0.89
N GLU A 165 28.60 16.87 -1.43
CA GLU A 165 28.84 17.05 -2.87
C GLU A 165 28.05 16.02 -3.69
N GLU A 166 28.08 14.75 -3.28
CA GLU A 166 27.28 13.68 -3.90
C GLU A 166 25.78 13.95 -3.77
N PHE A 167 25.35 14.44 -2.58
CA PHE A 167 23.96 14.80 -2.36
C PHE A 167 23.50 15.90 -3.33
N PHE A 168 24.24 17.01 -3.44
CA PHE A 168 23.81 18.11 -4.32
C PHE A 168 23.82 17.71 -5.79
N ARG A 169 24.79 16.88 -6.22
CA ARG A 169 24.81 16.32 -7.57
C ARG A 169 23.58 15.46 -7.84
N ALA A 170 23.20 14.59 -6.91
CA ALA A 170 22.01 13.75 -7.03
C ALA A 170 20.73 14.59 -7.01
N TYR A 171 20.67 15.61 -6.14
CA TYR A 171 19.51 16.52 -6.08
C TYR A 171 19.36 17.35 -7.36
N ASP A 172 20.46 17.79 -7.98
CA ASP A 172 20.41 18.46 -9.29
C ASP A 172 19.90 17.52 -10.40
N GLN A 173 20.22 16.22 -10.33
CA GLN A 173 19.76 15.22 -11.28
C GLN A 173 18.30 14.83 -11.09
N SER A 174 17.72 15.07 -9.92
CA SER A 174 16.32 14.72 -9.63
C SER A 174 15.28 15.54 -10.40
N ARG A 175 15.69 16.66 -10.97
CA ARG A 175 14.87 17.55 -11.83
C ARG A 175 13.54 17.92 -11.13
N ASP A 176 12.41 17.47 -11.71
CA ASP A 176 11.05 17.73 -11.28
C ASP A 176 10.47 16.66 -10.34
N LEU A 177 11.29 15.69 -9.90
CA LEU A 177 10.87 14.70 -8.92
C LEU A 177 10.80 15.31 -7.51
N CYS A 178 9.75 14.95 -6.77
CA CYS A 178 9.69 15.23 -5.34
C CYS A 178 10.53 14.21 -4.59
N MET A 179 11.61 14.66 -3.96
CA MET A 179 12.59 13.79 -3.33
C MET A 179 12.46 13.78 -1.80
N MET A 180 12.86 12.69 -1.18
CA MET A 180 13.13 12.61 0.24
C MET A 180 14.57 12.18 0.48
N TYR A 181 15.20 12.77 1.51
CA TYR A 181 16.53 12.38 1.96
C TYR A 181 16.42 11.62 3.28
N GLN A 182 16.92 10.40 3.31
CA GLN A 182 16.80 9.48 4.44
C GLN A 182 18.18 8.97 4.86
N LYS A 183 18.45 8.99 6.18
CA LYS A 183 19.68 8.45 6.76
C LYS A 183 19.88 6.99 6.34
N ALA A 184 21.10 6.65 5.91
CA ALA A 184 21.50 5.27 5.74
C ALA A 184 21.53 4.54 7.08
N VAL A 185 21.13 3.28 7.09
CA VAL A 185 21.20 2.39 8.25
C VAL A 185 22.36 1.43 8.04
N ASP A 186 23.31 1.41 8.96
CA ASP A 186 24.45 0.47 8.95
C ASP A 186 23.97 -0.90 9.48
N PHE A 187 23.27 -1.64 8.64
CA PHE A 187 22.58 -2.85 9.06
C PHE A 187 23.50 -4.06 9.20
N THR A 188 23.24 -4.84 10.24
CA THR A 188 23.84 -6.17 10.45
C THR A 188 22.96 -7.31 9.95
N GLU A 189 21.67 -7.05 9.88
CA GLU A 189 20.63 -7.94 9.35
C GLU A 189 19.63 -7.11 8.54
N TYR A 190 19.09 -7.72 7.48
CA TYR A 190 18.05 -7.11 6.67
C TYR A 190 16.95 -8.15 6.37
N PHE A 191 15.71 -7.73 6.44
CA PHE A 191 14.55 -8.60 6.24
C PHE A 191 13.55 -7.95 5.31
N ARG A 192 12.98 -8.75 4.43
CA ARG A 192 11.79 -8.40 3.67
C ARG A 192 10.62 -9.25 4.17
N CYS A 193 9.57 -8.62 4.68
CA CYS A 193 8.49 -9.30 5.37
C CYS A 193 7.23 -9.26 4.51
N TYR A 194 6.82 -10.41 3.99
CA TYR A 194 5.54 -10.54 3.31
C TYR A 194 4.40 -10.57 4.32
N VAL A 195 3.42 -9.69 4.16
CA VAL A 195 2.24 -9.60 5.04
C VAL A 195 1.00 -9.89 4.21
N VAL A 196 0.18 -10.85 4.67
CA VAL A 196 -1.06 -11.26 3.99
C VAL A 196 -2.25 -11.14 4.93
N GLY A 197 -3.30 -10.45 4.45
CA GLY A 197 -4.57 -10.28 5.14
C GLY A 197 -4.44 -9.57 6.50
N GLN A 198 -3.37 -8.78 6.71
CA GLN A 198 -3.07 -8.08 7.96
C GLN A 198 -2.96 -9.01 9.20
N LYS A 199 -2.66 -10.29 8.96
CA LYS A 199 -2.65 -11.35 9.98
C LYS A 199 -1.44 -12.28 9.88
N LYS A 200 -1.00 -12.60 8.69
CA LYS A 200 0.08 -13.55 8.41
C LYS A 200 1.33 -12.83 7.99
N VAL A 201 2.47 -13.21 8.53
CA VAL A 201 3.77 -12.62 8.18
C VAL A 201 4.75 -13.73 7.83
N ARG A 202 5.42 -13.58 6.69
CA ARG A 202 6.58 -14.37 6.29
C ARG A 202 7.80 -13.47 6.37
N ILE A 203 8.65 -13.68 7.36
CA ILE A 203 9.91 -12.96 7.51
C ILE A 203 10.95 -13.66 6.64
N MET A 204 11.45 -12.97 5.62
CA MET A 204 12.44 -13.48 4.69
C MET A 204 13.74 -12.70 4.89
N PRO A 205 14.84 -13.36 5.27
CA PRO A 205 16.15 -12.75 5.25
C PRO A 205 16.50 -12.30 3.84
N TYR A 206 17.01 -11.08 3.72
CA TYR A 206 17.17 -10.39 2.46
C TYR A 206 18.52 -9.63 2.45
N ASP A 207 19.15 -9.54 1.32
CA ASP A 207 20.37 -8.78 1.12
C ASP A 207 20.18 -7.82 -0.06
N PRO A 208 19.89 -6.53 0.21
CA PRO A 208 19.62 -5.56 -0.85
C PRO A 208 20.88 -5.24 -1.70
N LEU A 209 22.08 -5.58 -1.24
CA LEU A 209 23.34 -5.31 -1.92
C LEU A 209 23.66 -6.35 -3.00
N LYS A 210 22.95 -7.49 -3.00
CA LYS A 210 23.12 -8.55 -3.99
C LYS A 210 22.36 -8.29 -5.30
N PRO A 211 22.74 -8.95 -6.39
CA PRO A 211 21.94 -9.02 -7.61
C PRO A 211 20.52 -9.50 -7.30
N HIS A 212 19.53 -9.03 -8.05
CA HIS A 212 18.10 -9.26 -7.78
C HIS A 212 17.73 -10.72 -7.48
N ALA A 213 18.25 -11.66 -8.28
CA ALA A 213 17.98 -13.09 -8.14
C ALA A 213 18.59 -13.73 -6.86
N GLU A 214 19.53 -13.07 -6.18
CA GLU A 214 20.24 -13.59 -5.01
C GLU A 214 19.86 -12.87 -3.70
N ARG A 215 18.97 -11.89 -3.77
CA ARG A 215 18.61 -11.06 -2.61
C ARG A 215 17.90 -11.84 -1.52
N TYR A 216 17.06 -12.82 -1.86
CA TYR A 216 16.37 -13.67 -0.89
C TYR A 216 17.28 -14.80 -0.43
N ILE A 217 17.69 -14.78 0.84
CA ILE A 217 18.63 -15.73 1.41
C ILE A 217 17.91 -17.06 1.69
N GLN A 218 18.20 -18.08 0.88
CA GLN A 218 17.54 -19.38 0.95
C GLN A 218 17.96 -20.23 2.17
N LYS A 219 19.19 -20.04 2.66
CA LYS A 219 19.73 -20.75 3.85
C LYS A 219 20.06 -19.75 4.95
N PRO A 220 19.06 -19.24 5.69
CA PRO A 220 19.29 -18.23 6.69
C PRO A 220 20.02 -18.78 7.93
N ARG A 221 20.82 -17.93 8.57
CA ARG A 221 21.34 -18.18 9.91
C ARG A 221 20.22 -18.13 10.97
N ARG A 222 20.52 -18.50 12.19
CA ARG A 222 19.59 -18.32 13.32
C ARG A 222 19.56 -16.86 13.75
N TYR A 223 18.37 -16.33 13.89
CA TYR A 223 18.11 -14.97 14.38
C TYR A 223 17.51 -14.99 15.80
N LYS A 224 17.68 -13.89 16.54
CA LYS A 224 17.13 -13.74 17.89
C LYS A 224 15.59 -13.74 17.81
N LYS A 225 14.93 -14.61 18.58
CA LYS A 225 13.45 -14.70 18.61
C LYS A 225 12.78 -13.37 18.96
N LYS A 226 13.38 -12.58 19.87
CA LYS A 226 12.87 -11.25 20.27
C LYS A 226 12.86 -10.28 19.10
N LEU A 227 13.91 -10.28 18.27
CA LEU A 227 13.99 -9.46 17.07
C LEU A 227 12.91 -9.84 16.06
N LEU A 228 12.80 -11.13 15.70
CA LEU A 228 11.79 -11.60 14.75
C LEU A 228 10.36 -11.27 15.21
N LYS A 229 10.07 -11.43 16.52
CA LYS A 229 8.77 -11.06 17.09
C LYS A 229 8.48 -9.56 16.98
N ARG A 230 9.50 -8.71 17.19
CA ARG A 230 9.36 -7.24 17.02
C ARG A 230 9.09 -6.90 15.56
N ILE A 231 9.85 -7.46 14.61
CA ILE A 231 9.65 -7.28 13.17
C ILE A 231 8.23 -7.69 12.75
N GLU A 232 7.76 -8.86 13.20
CA GLU A 232 6.39 -9.33 12.93
C GLU A 232 5.33 -8.35 13.43
N GLN A 233 5.48 -7.86 14.65
CA GLN A 233 4.54 -6.91 15.25
C GLN A 233 4.53 -5.57 14.51
N ASP A 234 5.70 -5.06 14.13
CA ASP A 234 5.83 -3.79 13.43
C ASP A 234 5.29 -3.89 11.99
N ALA A 235 5.58 -4.99 11.28
CA ALA A 235 5.03 -5.25 9.94
C ALA A 235 3.49 -5.31 9.96
N LEU A 236 2.91 -6.03 10.92
CA LEU A 236 1.45 -6.11 11.08
C LEU A 236 0.83 -4.76 11.44
N LYS A 237 1.50 -3.99 12.31
CA LYS A 237 1.04 -2.66 12.72
C LYS A 237 0.98 -1.70 11.53
N LEU A 238 2.03 -1.67 10.72
CA LEU A 238 2.12 -0.85 9.51
C LEU A 238 1.04 -1.22 8.49
N CYS A 239 0.92 -2.52 8.14
CA CYS A 239 -0.06 -2.96 7.16
C CYS A 239 -1.51 -2.73 7.60
N ARG A 240 -1.80 -2.83 8.90
CA ARG A 240 -3.14 -2.50 9.46
C ARG A 240 -3.44 -1.02 9.40
N ALA A 241 -2.47 -0.17 9.72
CA ALA A 241 -2.64 1.28 9.71
C ALA A 241 -2.76 1.83 8.29
N LEU A 242 -1.98 1.30 7.34
CA LEU A 242 -2.00 1.68 5.93
C LEU A 242 -3.14 1.01 5.13
N GLY A 243 -3.80 -0.01 5.70
CA GLY A 243 -4.90 -0.71 5.01
C GLY A 243 -4.46 -1.73 3.96
N TYR A 244 -3.20 -2.17 3.96
CA TYR A 244 -2.71 -3.18 3.02
C TYR A 244 -3.15 -4.60 3.42
N ASP A 245 -3.85 -5.27 2.52
CA ASP A 245 -4.14 -6.70 2.63
C ASP A 245 -2.97 -7.58 2.15
N LEU A 246 -2.14 -7.04 1.27
CA LEU A 246 -0.95 -7.70 0.72
C LEU A 246 0.17 -6.67 0.59
N ASN A 247 1.29 -6.89 1.25
CA ASN A 247 2.40 -5.94 1.24
C ASN A 247 3.71 -6.64 1.57
N THR A 248 4.84 -6.01 1.21
CA THR A 248 6.13 -6.29 1.82
C THR A 248 6.62 -5.09 2.61
N VAL A 249 7.18 -5.36 3.78
CA VAL A 249 7.83 -4.37 4.63
C VAL A 249 9.31 -4.73 4.75
N GLU A 250 10.18 -3.81 4.42
CA GLU A 250 11.62 -3.99 4.54
C GLU A 250 12.14 -3.41 5.85
N PHE A 251 12.94 -4.20 6.57
CA PHE A 251 13.57 -3.79 7.81
C PHE A 251 15.09 -3.95 7.74
N ALA A 252 15.80 -2.84 7.93
CA ALA A 252 17.23 -2.81 8.19
C ALA A 252 17.46 -2.82 9.71
N VAL A 253 18.34 -3.68 10.21
CA VAL A 253 18.58 -3.81 11.66
C VAL A 253 19.94 -3.27 12.03
N GLU A 254 19.97 -2.20 12.79
CA GLU A 254 21.15 -1.58 13.39
C GLU A 254 21.01 -1.63 14.92
N ASP A 255 22.02 -2.10 15.61
CA ASP A 255 22.05 -2.23 17.09
C ASP A 255 20.85 -3.00 17.68
N GLY A 256 20.33 -3.95 16.91
CA GLY A 256 19.17 -4.75 17.29
C GLY A 256 17.82 -4.02 17.18
N ILE A 257 17.80 -2.84 16.61
CA ILE A 257 16.59 -2.05 16.31
C ILE A 257 16.23 -2.25 14.84
N PRO A 258 15.03 -2.79 14.51
CA PRO A 258 14.57 -2.90 13.14
C PRO A 258 13.98 -1.56 12.68
N TYR A 259 14.64 -0.91 11.75
CA TYR A 259 14.16 0.29 11.07
C TYR A 259 13.37 -0.09 9.83
N ALA A 260 12.13 0.37 9.72
CA ALA A 260 11.34 0.21 8.51
C ALA A 260 11.86 1.15 7.41
N ILE A 261 12.23 0.58 6.25
CA ILE A 261 12.91 1.31 5.17
C ILE A 261 11.99 1.56 3.98
N ASP A 262 11.31 0.51 3.50
CA ASP A 262 10.34 0.57 2.40
C ASP A 262 9.17 -0.35 2.70
N PHE A 263 7.96 0.19 2.61
CA PHE A 263 6.74 -0.53 2.96
C PHE A 263 5.51 -0.04 2.18
N MET A 264 5.74 0.59 1.00
CA MET A 264 4.72 0.93 0.02
C MET A 264 4.85 -0.01 -1.19
N ASN A 265 4.33 -1.23 -1.05
CA ASN A 265 4.42 -2.27 -2.06
C ASN A 265 3.04 -2.87 -2.36
N PRO A 266 2.19 -2.20 -3.18
CA PRO A 266 0.84 -2.69 -3.48
C PRO A 266 0.83 -4.03 -4.23
N ALA A 267 1.89 -4.33 -4.99
CA ALA A 267 2.09 -5.59 -5.70
C ALA A 267 3.53 -6.10 -5.49
N PRO A 268 3.86 -6.58 -4.29
CA PRO A 268 5.23 -7.02 -3.98
C PRO A 268 5.60 -8.25 -4.79
N ASP A 269 6.87 -8.32 -5.23
CA ASP A 269 7.43 -9.43 -6.01
C ASP A 269 7.11 -10.79 -5.35
N ALA A 270 6.57 -11.71 -6.15
CA ALA A 270 6.18 -13.04 -5.74
C ALA A 270 6.62 -14.13 -6.71
N ASP A 271 7.43 -13.81 -7.72
CA ASP A 271 7.87 -14.79 -8.70
C ASP A 271 8.81 -15.83 -8.12
N LEU A 272 8.64 -17.09 -8.53
CA LEU A 272 9.36 -18.25 -8.03
C LEU A 272 10.87 -18.09 -8.09
N HIS A 273 11.39 -17.60 -9.22
CA HIS A 273 12.82 -17.41 -9.44
C HIS A 273 13.42 -16.35 -8.51
N SER A 274 12.63 -15.42 -8.04
CA SER A 274 13.04 -14.33 -7.15
C SER A 274 12.96 -14.77 -5.69
N VAL A 275 11.76 -15.15 -5.22
CA VAL A 275 11.52 -15.42 -3.79
C VAL A 275 11.97 -16.82 -3.35
N GLY A 276 12.16 -17.76 -4.29
CA GLY A 276 12.48 -19.16 -4.05
C GLY A 276 11.29 -20.01 -3.60
N GLN A 277 11.39 -21.34 -3.82
CA GLN A 277 10.28 -22.29 -3.69
C GLN A 277 9.51 -22.19 -2.37
N ALA A 278 10.19 -22.20 -1.23
CA ALA A 278 9.56 -22.24 0.09
C ALA A 278 8.78 -20.95 0.42
N ASN A 279 9.22 -19.80 -0.10
CA ASN A 279 8.52 -18.55 0.06
C ASN A 279 7.36 -18.46 -0.94
N PHE A 280 7.60 -18.88 -2.19
CA PHE A 280 6.60 -18.93 -3.24
C PHE A 280 5.38 -19.76 -2.82
N ASP A 281 5.58 -21.00 -2.36
CA ASP A 281 4.50 -21.88 -1.92
C ASP A 281 3.67 -21.27 -0.79
N TRP A 282 4.37 -20.62 0.16
CA TRP A 282 3.71 -19.94 1.25
C TRP A 282 2.88 -18.73 0.76
N ILE A 283 3.44 -17.91 -0.13
CA ILE A 283 2.75 -16.73 -0.68
C ILE A 283 1.52 -17.16 -1.46
N VAL A 284 1.66 -18.11 -2.39
CA VAL A 284 0.54 -18.65 -3.18
C VAL A 284 -0.57 -19.15 -2.28
N LYS A 285 -0.23 -19.95 -1.26
CA LYS A 285 -1.20 -20.51 -0.32
C LYS A 285 -1.93 -19.43 0.46
N GLU A 286 -1.20 -18.49 1.10
CA GLU A 286 -1.83 -17.51 1.99
C GLU A 286 -2.64 -16.45 1.20
N VAL A 287 -2.20 -16.08 -0.01
CA VAL A 287 -2.97 -15.19 -0.89
C VAL A 287 -4.22 -15.87 -1.42
N ALA A 288 -4.15 -17.17 -1.76
CA ALA A 288 -5.33 -17.97 -2.12
C ALA A 288 -6.33 -18.03 -0.97
N ASP A 289 -5.87 -18.30 0.26
CA ASP A 289 -6.71 -18.31 1.46
C ASP A 289 -7.41 -16.97 1.68
N LEU A 290 -6.68 -15.86 1.53
CA LEU A 290 -7.22 -14.50 1.62
C LEU A 290 -8.31 -14.25 0.55
N ALA A 291 -8.01 -14.54 -0.72
CA ALA A 291 -8.93 -14.31 -1.83
C ALA A 291 -10.21 -15.14 -1.68
N ILE A 292 -10.10 -16.42 -1.31
CA ILE A 292 -11.24 -17.30 -1.03
C ILE A 292 -12.08 -16.77 0.15
N ALA A 293 -11.43 -16.34 1.24
CA ALA A 293 -12.13 -15.78 2.39
C ALA A 293 -12.91 -14.50 2.02
N LYS A 294 -12.29 -13.61 1.24
CA LYS A 294 -12.96 -12.41 0.70
C LYS A 294 -14.12 -12.79 -0.22
N ALA A 295 -13.95 -13.75 -1.12
CA ALA A 295 -15.04 -14.22 -2.01
C ALA A 295 -16.22 -14.79 -1.23
N ARG A 296 -15.98 -15.50 -0.13
CA ARG A 296 -17.04 -16.03 0.74
C ARG A 296 -17.82 -14.96 1.48
N SER A 297 -17.15 -13.90 1.90
CA SER A 297 -17.75 -12.81 2.66
C SER A 297 -18.31 -11.65 1.80
N ALA A 298 -18.27 -11.74 0.48
CA ALA A 298 -18.81 -10.71 -0.40
C ALA A 298 -20.34 -10.55 -0.24
N PRO A 299 -20.91 -9.33 -0.39
CA PRO A 299 -20.23 -8.12 -0.83
C PRO A 299 -19.40 -7.48 0.27
N HIS A 300 -18.24 -6.96 -0.09
CA HIS A 300 -17.42 -6.20 0.83
C HIS A 300 -17.92 -4.76 0.91
N ALA A 301 -18.26 -4.35 2.13
CA ALA A 301 -18.34 -2.93 2.42
C ALA A 301 -16.89 -2.41 2.54
N LEU A 302 -16.43 -1.75 1.50
CA LEU A 302 -15.26 -0.88 1.63
C LEU A 302 -15.64 0.27 2.57
N GLU A 303 -14.74 0.65 3.48
CA GLU A 303 -14.85 1.90 4.22
C GLU A 303 -14.60 3.05 3.23
N LEU A 304 -15.60 3.38 2.45
CA LEU A 304 -15.57 4.49 1.51
C LEU A 304 -16.31 5.67 2.12
N ARG A 305 -15.69 6.84 2.13
CA ARG A 305 -16.27 8.06 2.65
C ARG A 305 -17.65 8.38 2.03
N TRP A 306 -17.80 8.10 0.75
CA TRP A 306 -19.05 8.33 0.00
C TRP A 306 -20.08 7.22 0.13
N ALA A 307 -19.77 6.10 0.78
CA ALA A 307 -20.73 5.00 0.97
C ALA A 307 -22.04 5.46 1.63
N ALA A 308 -21.97 6.44 2.54
CA ALA A 308 -23.13 7.03 3.19
C ALA A 308 -24.05 7.80 2.23
N PHE A 309 -23.53 8.25 1.08
CA PHE A 309 -24.26 9.06 0.08
C PHE A 309 -24.80 8.22 -1.08
N LEU A 310 -24.39 6.97 -1.21
CA LEU A 310 -24.79 6.10 -2.32
C LEU A 310 -26.16 5.42 -2.14
N GLY A 311 -26.93 5.79 -1.08
CA GLY A 311 -28.29 5.28 -0.85
C GLY A 311 -28.39 3.77 -0.58
N ALA A 312 -27.29 3.05 -0.67
CA ALA A 312 -27.22 1.66 -0.27
C ALA A 312 -27.17 1.62 1.26
N GLU A 313 -28.12 0.92 1.91
CA GLU A 313 -27.90 0.43 3.28
C GLU A 313 -26.59 -0.35 3.26
N THR A 314 -25.50 0.32 3.61
CA THR A 314 -24.18 -0.29 3.59
C THR A 314 -24.21 -1.51 4.50
N VAL A 315 -23.72 -2.63 4.00
CA VAL A 315 -23.59 -3.88 4.76
C VAL A 315 -22.89 -3.64 6.11
N THR A 316 -22.06 -2.57 6.21
CA THR A 316 -21.44 -2.09 7.44
C THR A 316 -22.44 -1.60 8.47
N ALA A 317 -23.47 -0.86 8.08
CA ALA A 317 -24.50 -0.42 9.04
C ALA A 317 -25.33 -1.61 9.56
N LYS A 318 -25.60 -2.60 8.71
CA LYS A 318 -26.27 -3.86 9.14
C LYS A 318 -25.32 -4.73 9.98
N ALA A 319 -24.07 -4.87 9.61
CA ALA A 319 -23.09 -5.64 10.39
C ALA A 319 -22.81 -4.97 11.75
N ALA A 320 -22.64 -3.65 11.79
CA ALA A 320 -22.44 -2.90 13.03
C ALA A 320 -23.69 -2.95 13.94
N LYS A 321 -24.89 -2.86 13.38
CA LYS A 321 -26.16 -3.04 14.14
C LYS A 321 -26.29 -4.47 14.66
N THR A 322 -25.91 -5.47 13.87
CA THR A 322 -25.95 -6.90 14.28
C THR A 322 -24.88 -7.20 15.34
N VAL A 323 -23.66 -6.67 15.23
CA VAL A 323 -22.61 -6.82 16.24
C VAL A 323 -22.99 -6.10 17.54
N LYS A 324 -23.52 -4.87 17.47
CA LYS A 324 -24.03 -4.15 18.65
C LYS A 324 -25.21 -4.87 19.31
N LYS A 325 -26.13 -5.46 18.51
CA LYS A 325 -27.25 -6.24 19.04
C LYS A 325 -26.76 -7.52 19.74
N LYS A 326 -25.85 -8.30 19.12
CA LYS A 326 -25.23 -9.49 19.75
C LYS A 326 -24.43 -9.13 21.00
N ALA A 327 -23.71 -8.02 21.01
CA ALA A 327 -22.98 -7.55 22.19
C ALA A 327 -23.92 -7.12 23.33
N ALA A 328 -25.02 -6.47 22.99
CA ALA A 328 -26.07 -6.10 23.96
C ALA A 328 -26.81 -7.32 24.53
N GLU A 329 -27.12 -8.31 23.69
CA GLU A 329 -27.70 -9.59 24.11
C GLU A 329 -26.75 -10.38 25.03
N LYS A 330 -25.44 -10.41 24.69
CA LYS A 330 -24.41 -11.04 25.53
C LYS A 330 -24.23 -10.32 26.88
N LYS A 331 -24.33 -8.97 26.88
CA LYS A 331 -24.32 -8.18 28.13
C LYS A 331 -25.59 -8.45 29.00
N ARG A 332 -26.77 -8.54 28.37
CA ARG A 332 -28.03 -8.87 29.07
C ARG A 332 -28.02 -10.28 29.64
N ALA A 333 -27.50 -11.27 28.86
CA ALA A 333 -27.37 -12.66 29.34
C ALA A 333 -26.37 -12.77 30.52
N LYS A 334 -25.26 -12.01 30.44
CA LYS A 334 -24.29 -11.96 31.54
C LYS A 334 -24.84 -11.27 32.79
N ALA A 335 -25.66 -10.22 32.64
CA ALA A 335 -26.33 -9.53 33.75
C ALA A 335 -27.46 -10.39 34.36
N ALA A 336 -28.17 -11.17 33.57
CA ALA A 336 -29.17 -12.10 34.05
C ALA A 336 -28.53 -13.29 34.79
N GLY A 337 -27.38 -13.81 34.31
CA GLY A 337 -26.62 -14.85 35.00
C GLY A 337 -26.02 -14.38 36.34
N VAL A 338 -25.60 -13.12 36.44
CA VAL A 338 -25.11 -12.51 37.68
C VAL A 338 -26.25 -12.32 38.67
N LYS A 339 -27.46 -11.90 38.24
CA LYS A 339 -28.63 -11.81 39.10
C LYS A 339 -29.10 -13.19 39.62
N ALA A 340 -29.00 -14.24 38.79
CA ALA A 340 -29.35 -15.61 39.23
C ALA A 340 -28.35 -16.16 40.26
N LYS A 341 -27.06 -15.79 40.18
CA LYS A 341 -26.05 -16.15 41.14
C LYS A 341 -26.17 -15.40 42.47
N THR A 342 -26.55 -14.11 42.44
CA THR A 342 -26.73 -13.28 43.65
C THR A 342 -28.00 -13.65 44.45
N VAL A 343 -29.01 -14.23 43.79
CA VAL A 343 -30.23 -14.69 44.48
C VAL A 343 -30.02 -16.04 45.15
N SER A 344 -29.00 -16.83 44.74
CA SER A 344 -28.66 -18.10 45.39
C SER A 344 -27.66 -17.96 46.55
N GLU A 345 -26.93 -16.85 46.64
CA GLU A 345 -25.95 -16.58 47.72
C GLU A 345 -26.49 -15.68 48.84
N THR A 346 -27.67 -15.09 48.69
CA THR A 346 -28.33 -14.23 49.75
C THR A 346 -29.26 -15.03 50.68
N ALA A 347 -29.25 -16.37 50.60
CA ALA A 347 -29.97 -17.22 51.56
C ALA A 347 -29.17 -17.65 52.77
N GLU A 348 -27.83 -17.40 52.80
CA GLU A 348 -26.97 -17.77 53.91
C GLU A 348 -25.95 -16.67 54.27
N ALA A 349 -26.35 -15.51 54.69
CA ALA A 349 -25.58 -14.66 55.61
C ALA A 349 -26.39 -13.39 55.94
N GLY A 350 -27.11 -13.46 57.03
CA GLY A 350 -27.59 -12.28 57.73
C GLY A 350 -26.47 -11.76 58.65
N ALA A 351 -26.41 -10.48 58.75
CA ALA A 351 -25.80 -9.63 59.78
C ALA A 351 -24.58 -8.78 59.36
N GLU A 352 -24.83 -7.54 59.65
CA GLU A 352 -23.95 -6.40 59.85
C GLU A 352 -23.76 -5.40 58.69
N ALA A 353 -24.51 -4.32 58.87
CA ALA A 353 -24.45 -3.07 58.14
C ALA A 353 -23.46 -2.15 58.81
N GLU A 354 -22.69 -1.43 58.00
CA GLU A 354 -22.33 -0.06 58.31
C GLU A 354 -22.21 0.83 57.04
N ALA A 355 -22.79 2.01 57.16
CA ALA A 355 -23.00 2.97 56.08
C ALA A 355 -21.75 3.80 55.81
N VAL A 356 -21.46 4.03 54.54
CA VAL A 356 -20.63 5.15 54.07
C VAL A 356 -21.37 5.84 52.94
N GLY A 357 -21.54 7.17 53.14
CA GLY A 357 -22.42 8.03 52.39
C GLY A 357 -21.92 8.46 50.99
N PRO A 358 -22.74 9.13 50.22
CA PRO A 358 -22.49 9.45 48.81
C PRO A 358 -21.76 10.80 48.67
N ALA A 359 -20.51 10.78 48.36
CA ALA A 359 -19.79 11.94 47.86
C ALA A 359 -18.53 11.47 47.11
N GLN A 360 -18.68 11.28 45.81
CA GLN A 360 -17.60 11.34 44.77
C GLN A 360 -18.11 10.70 43.44
N ALA A 361 -19.10 11.38 42.84
CA ALA A 361 -19.52 11.07 41.48
C ALA A 361 -20.08 12.36 40.84
N ALA A 362 -19.23 13.40 40.82
CA ALA A 362 -19.57 14.65 40.12
C ALA A 362 -18.24 15.38 39.79
N GLU A 363 -17.46 14.83 38.91
CA GLU A 363 -16.34 15.51 38.25
C GLU A 363 -15.86 14.64 37.13
N ILE A 364 -16.45 14.72 35.98
CA ILE A 364 -16.03 14.48 34.59
C ILE A 364 -17.30 14.51 33.71
N ALA A 365 -17.89 15.69 33.59
CA ALA A 365 -18.90 15.95 32.57
C ALA A 365 -19.00 17.46 32.32
N GLU A 366 -17.87 18.05 31.95
CA GLU A 366 -17.80 19.38 31.36
C GLU A 366 -16.57 19.45 30.49
N ALA A 367 -16.77 19.40 29.18
CA ALA A 367 -15.99 20.00 28.12
C ALA A 367 -16.23 19.30 26.77
N ILE A 368 -17.36 19.51 26.16
CA ILE A 368 -17.53 19.54 24.70
C ILE A 368 -18.78 20.42 24.44
N GLU A 369 -18.56 21.70 24.21
CA GLU A 369 -19.54 22.55 23.56
C GLU A 369 -19.48 22.37 22.04
N PRO A 370 -20.64 22.37 21.33
CA PRO A 370 -20.67 22.33 19.87
C PRO A 370 -20.44 23.73 19.31
N ALA A 371 -19.47 23.84 18.38
CA ALA A 371 -19.25 25.04 17.61
C ALA A 371 -20.48 25.35 16.72
N GLU A 372 -21.01 26.53 16.87
CA GLU A 372 -22.09 27.08 16.06
C GLU A 372 -21.67 27.31 14.62
N ALA A 373 -22.58 27.00 13.69
CA ALA A 373 -22.50 27.28 12.29
C ALA A 373 -22.55 28.81 12.05
N VAL A 374 -21.56 29.32 11.32
CA VAL A 374 -21.66 30.66 10.72
C VAL A 374 -22.13 30.51 9.28
N GLU A 375 -23.37 30.83 9.07
CA GLU A 375 -24.01 31.11 7.79
C GLU A 375 -23.64 32.53 7.37
N GLN A 376 -22.90 32.67 6.26
CA GLN A 376 -23.00 33.87 5.39
C GLN A 376 -22.46 33.52 4.02
N VAL A 377 -23.38 33.26 3.11
CA VAL A 377 -23.12 33.24 1.67
C VAL A 377 -23.59 34.57 1.12
N GLU A 378 -22.68 35.46 0.79
CA GLU A 378 -23.01 36.61 -0.08
C GLU A 378 -22.96 36.17 -1.53
N ALA A 379 -24.06 36.37 -2.23
CA ALA A 379 -24.21 36.18 -3.66
C ALA A 379 -23.42 37.24 -4.41
N VAL A 380 -22.52 36.83 -5.29
CA VAL A 380 -21.94 37.69 -6.36
C VAL A 380 -22.61 37.31 -7.66
N GLU A 381 -23.23 38.32 -8.25
CA GLU A 381 -23.97 38.24 -9.51
C GLU A 381 -23.09 37.85 -10.70
N ALA A 382 -23.68 37.08 -11.59
CA ALA A 382 -23.15 36.68 -12.88
C ALA A 382 -23.18 37.85 -13.88
N GLY A 383 -22.11 37.96 -14.64
CA GLY A 383 -22.12 38.82 -15.79
C GLY A 383 -20.76 38.91 -16.45
N GLU A 384 -20.43 37.94 -17.30
CA GLU A 384 -19.69 38.14 -18.53
C GLU A 384 -19.71 36.87 -19.36
N THR A 385 -20.33 36.95 -20.51
CA THR A 385 -20.39 35.94 -21.56
C THR A 385 -19.04 35.84 -22.26
N ILE A 386 -18.41 34.68 -22.19
CA ILE A 386 -17.22 34.36 -22.99
C ILE A 386 -17.67 33.62 -24.25
N GLU A 387 -17.36 34.22 -25.42
CA GLU A 387 -17.56 33.60 -26.74
C GLU A 387 -16.71 32.31 -26.88
N PRO A 388 -17.20 31.27 -27.59
CA PRO A 388 -16.45 30.04 -27.77
C PRO A 388 -15.30 30.23 -28.78
N ALA A 389 -14.09 29.89 -28.34
CA ALA A 389 -12.91 29.83 -29.20
C ALA A 389 -13.09 28.79 -30.32
N LYS A 390 -12.78 29.18 -31.55
CA LYS A 390 -12.81 28.33 -32.74
C LYS A 390 -11.86 27.14 -32.59
N ALA A 391 -12.35 25.98 -32.94
CA ALA A 391 -11.56 24.76 -33.10
C ALA A 391 -10.47 24.97 -34.19
N ILE A 392 -9.22 24.69 -33.83
CA ILE A 392 -8.09 24.60 -34.75
C ILE A 392 -7.98 23.15 -35.21
N GLU A 393 -8.06 22.93 -36.52
CA GLU A 393 -7.86 21.63 -37.15
C GLU A 393 -6.38 21.19 -37.05
N PRO A 394 -6.10 19.87 -36.86
CA PRO A 394 -4.73 19.35 -36.70
C PRO A 394 -4.15 18.99 -38.10
N ALA A 395 -3.59 19.92 -38.83
CA ALA A 395 -2.99 19.62 -40.13
C ALA A 395 -1.73 20.43 -40.51
N GLU A 396 -1.00 21.05 -39.55
CA GLU A 396 0.24 21.79 -39.92
C GLU A 396 1.45 21.58 -38.98
N ALA A 397 1.47 20.54 -38.13
CA ALA A 397 2.58 20.31 -37.18
C ALA A 397 3.60 19.22 -37.62
N VAL A 398 3.59 18.76 -38.86
CA VAL A 398 4.47 17.67 -39.31
C VAL A 398 5.65 18.13 -40.17
N GLU A 399 5.71 19.40 -40.61
CA GLU A 399 6.75 19.85 -41.54
C GLU A 399 7.95 20.61 -40.94
N GLU A 400 7.92 20.97 -39.65
CA GLU A 400 9.05 21.68 -39.02
C GLU A 400 10.08 20.81 -38.28
N ALA A 401 9.84 19.52 -38.14
CA ALA A 401 10.76 18.61 -37.40
C ALA A 401 11.88 17.99 -38.29
N GLN A 402 11.92 18.26 -39.55
CA GLN A 402 12.93 17.70 -40.49
C GLN A 402 14.12 18.59 -40.82
N ALA A 403 14.24 19.76 -40.22
CA ALA A 403 15.32 20.71 -40.52
C ALA A 403 16.46 20.77 -39.50
N ALA A 404 16.43 19.99 -38.41
CA ALA A 404 17.52 19.89 -37.44
C ALA A 404 18.19 18.51 -37.56
N GLY A 405 19.22 18.40 -38.41
CA GLY A 405 19.98 17.20 -38.60
C GLY A 405 20.70 16.75 -37.35
N ILE A 406 20.29 15.63 -36.80
CA ILE A 406 21.09 14.83 -35.86
C ILE A 406 21.27 13.47 -36.53
N ALA A 407 22.54 13.13 -36.86
CA ALA A 407 22.92 11.87 -37.45
C ALA A 407 22.76 10.74 -36.43
N GLU A 408 21.91 9.78 -36.75
CA GLU A 408 21.85 8.49 -36.06
C GLU A 408 23.09 7.65 -36.39
N ALA A 409 23.83 7.26 -35.37
CA ALA A 409 24.79 6.14 -35.47
C ALA A 409 24.01 4.83 -35.26
N VAL A 410 23.68 4.18 -36.36
CA VAL A 410 23.15 2.82 -36.37
C VAL A 410 24.32 1.87 -36.06
N VAL A 411 24.29 1.18 -34.93
CA VAL A 411 25.11 0.04 -34.63
C VAL A 411 24.34 -1.22 -35.04
N GLU A 412 24.71 -1.84 -36.12
CA GLU A 412 24.22 -3.17 -36.51
C GLU A 412 24.72 -4.23 -35.52
N PRO A 413 23.90 -5.23 -35.13
CA PRO A 413 24.39 -6.37 -34.37
C PRO A 413 25.10 -7.38 -35.28
N GLU A 414 26.36 -7.65 -35.00
CA GLU A 414 27.13 -8.77 -35.64
C GLU A 414 26.45 -10.11 -35.35
N ALA A 415 26.16 -10.83 -36.41
CA ALA A 415 25.70 -12.21 -36.38
C ALA A 415 26.88 -13.13 -36.02
N VAL A 416 26.73 -13.83 -34.88
CA VAL A 416 27.67 -14.94 -34.54
C VAL A 416 27.22 -16.21 -35.25
N GLU A 417 27.96 -16.61 -36.27
CA GLU A 417 27.85 -17.92 -36.89
C GLU A 417 28.37 -19.00 -35.90
N ILE A 418 27.50 -19.97 -35.57
CA ILE A 418 27.92 -21.19 -34.88
C ILE A 418 28.28 -22.24 -35.91
N GLU A 419 29.58 -22.50 -36.11
CA GLU A 419 30.08 -23.63 -36.85
C GLU A 419 29.78 -24.95 -36.09
N GLN A 420 29.01 -25.80 -36.71
CA GLN A 420 28.87 -27.22 -36.34
C GLN A 420 30.05 -28.02 -36.88
N THR A 421 31.00 -28.38 -36.03
CA THR A 421 31.94 -29.45 -36.35
C THR A 421 31.39 -30.77 -35.82
N ALA A 422 30.99 -31.61 -36.77
CA ALA A 422 30.78 -33.02 -36.54
C ALA A 422 32.14 -33.74 -36.60
N GLU A 423 32.55 -34.44 -35.55
CA GLU A 423 33.66 -35.38 -35.60
C GLU A 423 33.20 -36.81 -35.31
N LYS A 424 33.37 -37.64 -36.33
CA LYS A 424 33.28 -39.09 -36.28
C LYS A 424 34.56 -39.67 -35.71
N ALA A 425 34.47 -40.66 -34.83
CA ALA A 425 35.35 -41.80 -34.69
C ALA A 425 34.75 -42.69 -33.59
N GLY A 426 34.47 -43.96 -33.63
CA GLY A 426 35.10 -45.04 -34.41
C GLY A 426 36.26 -45.69 -33.66
N ALA A 427 35.99 -46.52 -32.66
CA ALA A 427 36.61 -47.78 -32.33
C ALA A 427 36.25 -48.22 -30.90
#